data_a8e37a55a3bba2b3397795bdd9d477ab
#
_entry.id   a8e37a55a3bba2b3397795bdd9d477ab
#
_cell.length_a   1.000
_cell.length_b   1.000
_cell.length_c   1.000
_cell.angle_alpha   90.00
_cell.angle_beta   90.00
_cell.angle_gamma   90.00
#
_symmetry.space_group_name_H-M   'P 1'
#
loop_
_entity.id
_entity.type
_entity.pdbx_description
1 polymer ?
#
loop_
_entity_poly.entity_id
_entity_poly.type
_entity_poly.pdbx_seq_one_letter_code
_entity_poly.pdbx_strand_id
1 'polypeptide(L)'
;MYNEEAYVRRAVAAARAVLVAALPDWEMVIVDDASTDGTAALADALAREDPRVRVIHNPVNRRLGGALRAGYAAATKDLVFYTDADLPVDLEVLPRAVRLLEYQQADIVAAYRFDRTSEGLVRALYTFTYNHLIRTLFGLRVRDVNFAFKLFRRSVLEKFTLTSEGSFIDAEFLLRARKAGCVIIQIGLDYFPRTRGTSTLGSVPVILSILRDMAARWKELR
;
A
#
# COMPACT_ATOMS: atom_id res chain seq x y z
N MET A 1 5.28 2.71 -8.33
CA MET A 1 6.70 3.13 -8.18
C MET A 1 6.90 4.46 -8.90
N TYR A 2 7.71 5.35 -8.37
CA TYR A 2 8.15 6.57 -9.05
C TYR A 2 9.61 6.85 -8.66
N ASN A 3 10.53 6.73 -9.64
CA ASN A 3 11.97 6.87 -9.43
C ASN A 3 12.53 5.95 -8.35
N GLU A 4 12.27 4.65 -8.50
CA GLU A 4 12.69 3.59 -7.57
C GLU A 4 13.67 2.61 -8.23
N GLU A 5 14.49 3.08 -9.18
CA GLU A 5 15.49 2.28 -9.90
C GLU A 5 16.38 1.44 -8.97
N ALA A 6 16.78 2.02 -7.83
CA ALA A 6 17.63 1.36 -6.85
C ALA A 6 16.94 0.17 -6.11
N TYR A 7 15.61 0.10 -6.15
CA TYR A 7 14.83 -0.87 -5.37
C TYR A 7 14.10 -1.91 -6.21
N VAL A 8 13.69 -1.59 -7.44
CA VAL A 8 12.77 -2.41 -8.24
C VAL A 8 13.23 -3.87 -8.39
N ARG A 9 14.50 -4.12 -8.74
CA ARG A 9 15.03 -5.49 -8.87
C ARG A 9 14.98 -6.27 -7.56
N ARG A 10 15.38 -5.65 -6.46
CA ARG A 10 15.36 -6.26 -5.13
C ARG A 10 13.94 -6.57 -4.68
N ALA A 11 13.02 -5.63 -4.89
CA ALA A 11 11.62 -5.78 -4.53
C ALA A 11 10.97 -6.95 -5.26
N VAL A 12 11.16 -7.00 -6.58
CA VAL A 12 10.61 -8.08 -7.41
C VAL A 12 11.22 -9.43 -7.05
N ALA A 13 12.53 -9.50 -6.84
CA ALA A 13 13.21 -10.74 -6.47
C ALA A 13 12.73 -11.27 -5.11
N ALA A 14 12.62 -10.41 -4.09
CA ALA A 14 12.16 -10.78 -2.75
C ALA A 14 10.69 -11.23 -2.77
N ALA A 15 9.83 -10.47 -3.44
CA ALA A 15 8.41 -10.84 -3.57
C ALA A 15 8.24 -12.16 -4.33
N ARG A 16 8.96 -12.33 -5.44
CA ARG A 16 8.93 -13.57 -6.24
C ARG A 16 9.36 -14.79 -5.43
N ALA A 17 10.41 -14.68 -4.61
CA ALA A 17 10.90 -15.78 -3.78
C ALA A 17 9.80 -16.29 -2.83
N VAL A 18 9.11 -15.38 -2.15
CA VAL A 18 8.00 -15.72 -1.24
C VAL A 18 6.79 -16.29 -2.00
N LEU A 19 6.41 -15.65 -3.12
CA LEU A 19 5.24 -16.06 -3.89
C LEU A 19 5.42 -17.46 -4.50
N VAL A 20 6.58 -17.74 -5.08
CA VAL A 20 6.90 -19.06 -5.65
C VAL A 20 6.90 -20.17 -4.58
N ALA A 21 7.39 -19.87 -3.38
CA ALA A 21 7.48 -20.84 -2.30
C ALA A 21 6.11 -21.12 -1.63
N ALA A 22 5.22 -20.11 -1.60
CA ALA A 22 4.01 -20.16 -0.76
C ALA A 22 2.70 -20.31 -1.53
N LEU A 23 2.66 -19.91 -2.81
CA LEU A 23 1.41 -19.83 -3.58
C LEU A 23 1.55 -20.49 -4.96
N PRO A 24 0.64 -21.41 -5.33
CA PRO A 24 0.69 -22.09 -6.63
C PRO A 24 0.31 -21.15 -7.79
N ASP A 25 -0.55 -20.18 -7.53
CA ASP A 25 -1.06 -19.24 -8.53
C ASP A 25 -0.94 -17.80 -8.01
N TRP A 26 -0.13 -17.00 -8.70
CA TRP A 26 0.10 -15.61 -8.35
C TRP A 26 0.42 -14.76 -9.58
N GLU A 27 0.19 -13.49 -9.46
CA GLU A 27 0.67 -12.45 -10.38
C GLU A 27 1.32 -11.31 -9.60
N MET A 28 2.18 -10.56 -10.25
CA MET A 28 2.77 -9.33 -9.72
C MET A 28 2.49 -8.19 -10.68
N VAL A 29 1.85 -7.14 -10.20
CA VAL A 29 1.58 -5.93 -10.97
C VAL A 29 2.50 -4.82 -10.49
N ILE A 30 3.41 -4.40 -11.33
CA ILE A 30 4.28 -3.24 -11.10
C ILE A 30 3.62 -2.03 -11.75
N VAL A 31 3.36 -0.98 -10.98
CA VAL A 31 2.86 0.28 -11.54
C VAL A 31 4.00 1.29 -11.54
N ASP A 32 4.45 1.65 -12.72
CA ASP A 32 5.37 2.76 -12.95
C ASP A 32 4.56 4.06 -13.13
N ASP A 33 4.74 4.99 -12.22
CA ASP A 33 3.97 6.23 -12.16
C ASP A 33 4.67 7.38 -12.89
N ALA A 34 5.02 7.15 -14.16
CA ALA A 34 5.76 8.07 -15.03
C ALA A 34 7.17 8.40 -14.50
N SER A 35 7.94 7.38 -14.12
CA SER A 35 9.34 7.54 -13.67
C SER A 35 10.20 8.18 -14.76
N THR A 36 11.18 8.98 -14.31
CA THR A 36 12.15 9.69 -15.17
C THR A 36 13.55 9.11 -15.11
N ASP A 37 13.76 8.09 -14.26
CA ASP A 37 15.00 7.31 -14.13
C ASP A 37 14.88 5.95 -14.85
N GLY A 38 15.75 4.98 -14.54
CA GLY A 38 15.75 3.63 -15.11
C GLY A 38 14.63 2.71 -14.62
N THR A 39 13.71 3.15 -13.74
CA THR A 39 12.67 2.31 -13.14
C THR A 39 11.80 1.61 -14.18
N ALA A 40 11.28 2.34 -15.16
CA ALA A 40 10.42 1.79 -16.21
C ALA A 40 11.12 0.68 -17.01
N ALA A 41 12.34 0.97 -17.49
CA ALA A 41 13.11 0.01 -18.28
C ALA A 41 13.46 -1.28 -17.49
N LEU A 42 13.76 -1.14 -16.19
CA LEU A 42 14.02 -2.28 -15.32
C LEU A 42 12.74 -3.10 -15.06
N ALA A 43 11.59 -2.45 -14.84
CA ALA A 43 10.33 -3.13 -14.67
C ALA A 43 9.94 -3.95 -15.91
N ASP A 44 10.10 -3.36 -17.11
CA ASP A 44 9.84 -4.04 -18.37
C ASP A 44 10.78 -5.23 -18.60
N ALA A 45 12.05 -5.10 -18.20
CA ALA A 45 12.99 -6.22 -18.29
C ALA A 45 12.53 -7.39 -17.41
N LEU A 46 12.11 -7.13 -16.18
CA LEU A 46 11.60 -8.14 -15.24
C LEU A 46 10.30 -8.79 -15.73
N ALA A 47 9.41 -8.04 -16.37
CA ALA A 47 8.20 -8.60 -16.99
C ALA A 47 8.51 -9.50 -18.17
N ARG A 48 9.57 -9.24 -18.94
CA ARG A 48 10.04 -10.15 -20.00
C ARG A 48 10.64 -11.45 -19.46
N GLU A 49 11.21 -11.42 -18.25
CA GLU A 49 11.82 -12.59 -17.61
C GLU A 49 10.77 -13.55 -17.00
N ASP A 50 9.61 -13.04 -16.57
CA ASP A 50 8.55 -13.84 -15.93
C ASP A 50 7.17 -13.36 -16.38
N PRO A 51 6.38 -14.16 -17.12
CA PRO A 51 5.08 -13.76 -17.64
C PRO A 51 4.02 -13.48 -16.55
N ARG A 52 4.29 -13.88 -15.30
CA ARG A 52 3.44 -13.54 -14.15
C ARG A 52 3.67 -12.13 -13.63
N VAL A 53 4.74 -11.46 -14.08
CA VAL A 53 5.04 -10.07 -13.76
C VAL A 53 4.51 -9.19 -14.90
N ARG A 54 3.65 -8.24 -14.57
CA ARG A 54 3.07 -7.29 -15.52
C ARG A 54 3.41 -5.87 -15.11
N VAL A 55 3.63 -4.99 -16.08
CA VAL A 55 3.91 -3.58 -15.84
C VAL A 55 2.77 -2.73 -16.38
N ILE A 56 2.41 -1.71 -15.62
CA ILE A 56 1.48 -0.66 -16.03
C ILE A 56 2.25 0.65 -15.98
N HIS A 57 2.30 1.37 -17.08
CA HIS A 57 2.87 2.70 -17.14
C HIS A 57 1.78 3.75 -17.10
N ASN A 58 1.76 4.58 -16.07
CA ASN A 58 0.92 5.76 -16.05
C ASN A 58 1.53 6.81 -17.02
N PRO A 59 0.74 7.47 -17.87
CA PRO A 59 1.27 8.46 -18.80
C PRO A 59 1.75 9.74 -18.14
N VAL A 60 1.30 9.99 -16.92
CA VAL A 60 1.70 11.11 -16.06
C VAL A 60 1.76 10.64 -14.60
N ASN A 61 2.55 11.31 -13.78
CA ASN A 61 2.62 11.00 -12.36
C ASN A 61 1.28 11.28 -11.67
N ARG A 62 0.64 10.24 -11.17
CA ARG A 62 -0.67 10.26 -10.50
C ARG A 62 -0.56 10.09 -8.99
N ARG A 63 0.65 10.18 -8.47
CA ARG A 63 0.96 10.03 -7.05
C ARG A 63 0.55 8.64 -6.52
N LEU A 64 0.68 8.45 -5.20
CA LEU A 64 0.40 7.15 -4.57
C LEU A 64 -1.00 6.62 -4.87
N GLY A 65 -2.02 7.46 -4.72
CA GLY A 65 -3.41 7.02 -4.92
C GLY A 65 -3.72 6.65 -6.35
N GLY A 66 -3.25 7.43 -7.32
CA GLY A 66 -3.43 7.11 -8.73
C GLY A 66 -2.70 5.83 -9.14
N ALA A 67 -1.47 5.62 -8.65
CA ALA A 67 -0.71 4.41 -8.88
C ALA A 67 -1.40 3.17 -8.26
N LEU A 68 -1.86 3.26 -7.00
CA LEU A 68 -2.59 2.16 -6.35
C LEU A 68 -3.89 1.82 -7.07
N ARG A 69 -4.66 2.82 -7.50
CA ARG A 69 -5.89 2.60 -8.27
C ARG A 69 -5.63 1.88 -9.58
N ALA A 70 -4.56 2.24 -10.29
CA ALA A 70 -4.16 1.54 -11.53
C ALA A 70 -3.78 0.08 -11.24
N GLY A 71 -3.00 -0.19 -10.20
CA GLY A 71 -2.63 -1.54 -9.78
C GLY A 71 -3.82 -2.38 -9.35
N TYR A 72 -4.72 -1.82 -8.54
CA TYR A 72 -5.93 -2.51 -8.09
C TYR A 72 -6.89 -2.84 -9.24
N ALA A 73 -7.05 -1.93 -10.19
CA ALA A 73 -7.88 -2.18 -11.38
C ALA A 73 -7.31 -3.28 -12.29
N ALA A 74 -6.01 -3.49 -12.25
CA ALA A 74 -5.34 -4.53 -13.03
C ALA A 74 -5.25 -5.88 -12.32
N ALA A 75 -5.49 -5.94 -11.01
CA ALA A 75 -5.43 -7.17 -10.25
C ALA A 75 -6.53 -8.16 -10.67
N THR A 76 -6.15 -9.42 -10.95
CA THR A 76 -7.08 -10.46 -11.44
C THR A 76 -7.30 -11.57 -10.43
N LYS A 77 -6.40 -11.76 -9.45
CA LYS A 77 -6.48 -12.83 -8.47
C LYS A 77 -7.44 -12.50 -7.31
N ASP A 78 -7.89 -13.52 -6.60
CA ASP A 78 -8.88 -13.39 -5.52
C ASP A 78 -8.37 -12.58 -4.32
N LEU A 79 -7.07 -12.66 -4.04
CA LEU A 79 -6.41 -11.87 -3.02
C LEU A 79 -5.50 -10.84 -3.66
N VAL A 80 -5.51 -9.63 -3.11
CA VAL A 80 -4.64 -8.53 -3.50
C VAL A 80 -3.76 -8.16 -2.32
N PHE A 81 -2.47 -8.10 -2.57
CA PHE A 81 -1.49 -7.62 -1.61
C PHE A 81 -0.80 -6.36 -2.14
N TYR A 82 -0.74 -5.32 -1.32
CA TYR A 82 -0.05 -4.07 -1.62
C TYR A 82 1.12 -3.86 -0.67
N THR A 83 2.26 -3.50 -1.25
CA THR A 83 3.44 -3.02 -0.53
C THR A 83 4.21 -1.99 -1.36
N ASP A 84 5.02 -1.16 -0.70
CA ASP A 84 5.93 -0.22 -1.37
C ASP A 84 7.17 -0.93 -1.94
N ALA A 85 7.78 -0.34 -2.95
CA ALA A 85 8.97 -0.89 -3.62
C ALA A 85 10.22 -0.97 -2.74
N ASP A 86 10.29 -0.18 -1.68
CA ASP A 86 11.40 -0.19 -0.72
C ASP A 86 11.34 -1.33 0.30
N LEU A 87 10.28 -2.16 0.22
CA LEU A 87 10.05 -3.31 1.10
C LEU A 87 10.16 -2.95 2.59
N PRO A 88 9.20 -2.20 3.13
CA PRO A 88 9.24 -1.76 4.52
C PRO A 88 9.02 -2.88 5.54
N VAL A 89 8.77 -4.10 5.05
CA VAL A 89 8.53 -5.32 5.85
C VAL A 89 9.19 -6.53 5.22
N ASP A 90 9.41 -7.57 6.03
CA ASP A 90 9.75 -8.88 5.52
C ASP A 90 8.51 -9.54 4.88
N LEU A 91 8.62 -9.87 3.61
CA LEU A 91 7.51 -10.48 2.86
C LEU A 91 7.25 -11.95 3.26
N GLU A 92 8.13 -12.61 3.99
CA GLU A 92 7.90 -13.96 4.52
C GLU A 92 6.69 -14.03 5.46
N VAL A 93 6.21 -12.89 5.95
CA VAL A 93 4.97 -12.79 6.73
C VAL A 93 3.70 -12.98 5.88
N LEU A 94 3.78 -12.83 4.55
CA LEU A 94 2.60 -12.86 3.66
C LEU A 94 1.80 -14.18 3.75
N PRO A 95 2.41 -15.38 3.71
CA PRO A 95 1.67 -16.63 3.87
C PRO A 95 0.93 -16.74 5.21
N ARG A 96 1.52 -16.18 6.29
CA ARG A 96 0.85 -16.10 7.59
C ARG A 96 -0.35 -15.14 7.55
N ALA A 97 -0.20 -14.01 6.88
CA ALA A 97 -1.28 -13.03 6.74
C ALA A 97 -2.47 -13.61 5.94
N VAL A 98 -2.19 -14.39 4.87
CA VAL A 98 -3.22 -15.12 4.11
C VAL A 98 -3.97 -16.08 5.02
N ARG A 99 -3.27 -16.96 5.74
CA ARG A 99 -3.92 -17.92 6.67
C ARG A 99 -4.75 -17.21 7.74
N LEU A 100 -4.29 -16.06 8.23
CA LEU A 100 -5.02 -15.28 9.24
C LEU A 100 -6.30 -14.66 8.66
N LEU A 101 -6.22 -14.12 7.44
CA LEU A 101 -7.38 -13.60 6.71
C LEU A 101 -8.46 -14.69 6.52
N GLU A 102 -8.05 -15.87 6.13
CA GLU A 102 -8.95 -17.01 5.93
C GLU A 102 -9.54 -17.52 7.25
N TYR A 103 -8.70 -17.76 8.25
CA TYR A 103 -9.12 -18.28 9.55
C TYR A 103 -10.11 -17.37 10.26
N GLN A 104 -9.90 -16.05 10.20
CA GLN A 104 -10.80 -15.07 10.81
C GLN A 104 -11.94 -14.64 9.89
N GLN A 105 -12.03 -15.22 8.69
CA GLN A 105 -13.02 -14.83 7.68
C GLN A 105 -13.03 -13.32 7.42
N ALA A 106 -11.83 -12.71 7.48
CA ALA A 106 -11.68 -11.28 7.29
C ALA A 106 -11.65 -10.90 5.80
N ASP A 107 -12.01 -9.67 5.52
CA ASP A 107 -11.90 -9.08 4.18
C ASP A 107 -10.54 -8.42 3.96
N ILE A 108 -9.94 -7.86 5.03
CA ILE A 108 -8.71 -7.08 4.98
C ILE A 108 -7.81 -7.40 6.17
N VAL A 109 -6.53 -7.61 5.91
CA VAL A 109 -5.44 -7.60 6.89
C VAL A 109 -4.64 -6.33 6.68
N ALA A 110 -4.69 -5.40 7.63
CA ALA A 110 -3.89 -4.18 7.65
C ALA A 110 -2.77 -4.32 8.67
N ALA A 111 -1.52 -4.18 8.26
CA ALA A 111 -0.42 -4.23 9.21
C ALA A 111 -0.18 -2.88 9.89
N TYR A 112 0.51 -2.92 11.03
CA TYR A 112 1.01 -1.75 11.74
C TYR A 112 2.43 -2.01 12.25
N ARG A 113 3.23 -0.95 12.38
CA ARG A 113 4.60 -1.04 12.88
C ARG A 113 4.60 -1.31 14.38
N PHE A 114 5.31 -2.36 14.81
CA PHE A 114 5.55 -2.63 16.24
C PHE A 114 6.47 -1.57 16.83
N ASP A 115 7.58 -1.29 16.16
CA ASP A 115 8.59 -0.35 16.59
C ASP A 115 8.68 0.84 15.63
N ARG A 116 8.80 2.03 16.17
CA ARG A 116 8.94 3.30 15.46
C ARG A 116 10.18 4.08 15.86
N THR A 117 11.04 3.49 16.69
CA THR A 117 12.25 4.16 17.21
C THR A 117 13.19 4.59 16.09
N SER A 118 13.22 3.83 14.99
CA SER A 118 14.04 4.12 13.80
C SER A 118 13.52 5.26 12.93
N GLU A 119 12.28 5.75 13.15
CA GLU A 119 11.66 6.76 12.28
C GLU A 119 12.02 8.21 12.61
N GLY A 120 12.58 8.47 13.78
CA GLY A 120 12.79 9.80 14.32
C GLY A 120 11.51 10.43 14.91
N LEU A 121 11.68 11.27 15.94
CA LEU A 121 10.57 11.81 16.75
C LEU A 121 9.54 12.61 15.92
N VAL A 122 10.01 13.43 14.98
CA VAL A 122 9.13 14.28 14.16
C VAL A 122 8.18 13.43 13.30
N ARG A 123 8.71 12.40 12.64
CA ARG A 123 7.90 11.51 11.81
C ARG A 123 6.93 10.68 12.65
N ALA A 124 7.37 10.20 13.80
CA ALA A 124 6.52 9.48 14.74
C ALA A 124 5.35 10.36 15.21
N LEU A 125 5.61 11.63 15.54
CA LEU A 125 4.59 12.61 15.95
C LEU A 125 3.57 12.87 14.82
N TYR A 126 4.03 13.08 13.57
CA TYR A 126 3.12 13.26 12.44
C TYR A 126 2.23 12.04 12.22
N THR A 127 2.80 10.84 12.26
CA THR A 127 2.02 9.61 12.08
C THR A 127 1.02 9.42 13.23
N PHE A 128 1.43 9.68 14.46
CA PHE A 128 0.53 9.61 15.62
C PHE A 128 -0.63 10.60 15.48
N THR A 129 -0.33 11.86 15.17
CA THR A 129 -1.34 12.92 14.98
C THR A 129 -2.31 12.56 13.84
N TYR A 130 -1.78 12.08 12.72
CA TYR A 130 -2.60 11.64 11.58
C TYR A 130 -3.54 10.49 11.95
N ASN A 131 -3.01 9.42 12.55
CA ASN A 131 -3.84 8.28 12.96
C ASN A 131 -4.88 8.69 14.02
N HIS A 132 -4.51 9.58 14.95
CA HIS A 132 -5.45 10.13 15.94
C HIS A 132 -6.57 10.93 15.27
N LEU A 133 -6.23 11.75 14.30
CA LEU A 133 -7.19 12.55 13.53
C LEU A 133 -8.16 11.65 12.75
N ILE A 134 -7.67 10.64 12.05
CA ILE A 134 -8.50 9.65 11.33
C ILE A 134 -9.43 8.92 12.30
N ARG A 135 -8.92 8.52 13.48
CA ARG A 135 -9.72 7.84 14.50
C ARG A 135 -10.85 8.73 15.04
N THR A 136 -10.53 9.98 15.40
CA THR A 136 -11.50 10.88 16.03
C THR A 136 -12.52 11.42 15.04
N LEU A 137 -12.08 11.79 13.85
CA LEU A 137 -12.94 12.38 12.85
C LEU A 137 -13.82 11.36 12.12
N PHE A 138 -13.29 10.20 11.81
CA PHE A 138 -13.98 9.18 11.03
C PHE A 138 -14.30 7.90 11.81
N GLY A 139 -13.83 7.75 13.06
CA GLY A 139 -14.08 6.56 13.87
C GLY A 139 -13.33 5.30 13.41
N LEU A 140 -12.31 5.40 12.55
CA LEU A 140 -11.52 4.26 12.08
C LEU A 140 -10.54 3.79 13.15
N ARG A 141 -10.71 2.55 13.63
CA ARG A 141 -9.87 1.97 14.69
C ARG A 141 -8.72 1.14 14.13
N VAL A 142 -7.92 1.74 13.24
CA VAL A 142 -6.68 1.15 12.70
C VAL A 142 -5.49 1.87 13.30
N ARG A 143 -4.45 1.10 13.70
CA ARG A 143 -3.27 1.63 14.41
C ARG A 143 -2.32 2.41 13.49
N ASP A 144 -2.18 1.95 12.24
CA ASP A 144 -1.27 2.55 11.26
C ASP A 144 -1.91 2.55 9.87
N VAL A 145 -2.58 3.64 9.57
CA VAL A 145 -3.38 3.76 8.33
C VAL A 145 -2.50 3.71 7.08
N ASN A 146 -1.36 4.40 7.10
CA ASN A 146 -0.49 4.59 5.92
C ASN A 146 0.64 3.55 5.84
N PHE A 147 0.58 2.46 6.61
CA PHE A 147 1.60 1.44 6.50
C PHE A 147 1.40 0.59 5.24
N ALA A 148 2.44 0.49 4.40
CA ALA A 148 2.37 -0.17 3.10
C ALA A 148 2.42 -1.71 3.21
N PHE A 149 1.46 -2.27 3.93
CA PHE A 149 1.13 -3.68 3.96
C PHE A 149 -0.38 -3.83 4.14
N LYS A 150 -1.07 -4.12 3.05
CA LYS A 150 -2.49 -4.42 3.05
C LYS A 150 -2.76 -5.64 2.17
N LEU A 151 -3.26 -6.69 2.79
CA LEU A 151 -3.74 -7.90 2.10
C LEU A 151 -5.26 -7.90 2.19
N PHE A 152 -5.95 -8.09 1.06
CA PHE A 152 -7.41 -8.03 1.06
C PHE A 152 -8.02 -8.88 -0.06
N ARG A 153 -9.28 -9.25 0.08
CA ARG A 153 -10.04 -9.92 -0.97
C ARG A 153 -10.35 -8.94 -2.10
N ARG A 154 -10.11 -9.34 -3.34
CA ARG A 154 -10.38 -8.48 -4.52
C ARG A 154 -11.83 -7.99 -4.56
N SER A 155 -12.78 -8.80 -4.09
CA SER A 155 -14.20 -8.43 -3.98
C SER A 155 -14.46 -7.17 -3.11
N VAL A 156 -13.53 -6.77 -2.26
CA VAL A 156 -13.60 -5.50 -1.51
C VAL A 156 -13.62 -4.30 -2.47
N LEU A 157 -12.87 -4.38 -3.57
CA LEU A 157 -12.80 -3.29 -4.57
C LEU A 157 -14.12 -3.12 -5.36
N GLU A 158 -14.96 -4.14 -5.37
CA GLU A 158 -16.27 -4.11 -6.04
C GLU A 158 -17.33 -3.34 -5.22
N LYS A 159 -17.09 -3.17 -3.91
CA LYS A 159 -18.03 -2.53 -2.97
C LYS A 159 -18.01 -0.99 -3.00
N PHE A 160 -16.93 -0.40 -3.54
CA PHE A 160 -16.78 1.06 -3.57
C PHE A 160 -15.74 1.52 -4.60
N THR A 161 -15.78 2.80 -4.94
CA THR A 161 -14.82 3.43 -5.84
C THR A 161 -13.85 4.31 -5.06
N LEU A 162 -12.54 4.16 -5.31
CA LEU A 162 -11.48 5.01 -4.77
C LEU A 162 -11.28 6.23 -5.67
N THR A 163 -11.11 7.39 -5.08
CA THR A 163 -11.00 8.67 -5.80
C THR A 163 -9.76 9.48 -5.48
N SER A 164 -9.11 9.23 -4.33
CA SER A 164 -7.90 9.95 -3.94
C SER A 164 -6.73 9.63 -4.87
N GLU A 165 -5.99 10.67 -5.23
CA GLU A 165 -4.74 10.51 -5.99
C GLU A 165 -3.49 10.62 -5.09
N GLY A 166 -3.60 11.29 -3.96
CA GLY A 166 -2.51 11.45 -2.99
C GLY A 166 -2.45 10.36 -1.93
N SER A 167 -1.67 10.65 -0.87
CA SER A 167 -1.42 9.74 0.25
C SER A 167 -2.64 9.50 1.15
N PHE A 168 -3.75 10.20 0.94
CA PHE A 168 -5.00 9.92 1.64
C PHE A 168 -5.68 8.62 1.17
N ILE A 169 -5.22 8.02 0.07
CA ILE A 169 -5.76 6.80 -0.53
C ILE A 169 -5.85 5.63 0.47
N ASP A 170 -4.85 5.48 1.35
CA ASP A 170 -4.83 4.43 2.36
C ASP A 170 -5.95 4.59 3.38
N ALA A 171 -6.19 5.82 3.82
CA ALA A 171 -7.32 6.13 4.70
C ALA A 171 -8.65 5.96 3.98
N GLU A 172 -8.77 6.47 2.76
CA GLU A 172 -9.98 6.34 1.95
C GLU A 172 -10.35 4.86 1.77
N PHE A 173 -9.39 4.00 1.42
CA PHE A 173 -9.60 2.57 1.24
C PHE A 173 -10.18 1.92 2.51
N LEU A 174 -9.53 2.11 3.65
CA LEU A 174 -9.96 1.52 4.92
C LEU A 174 -11.30 2.09 5.42
N LEU A 175 -11.54 3.38 5.20
CA LEU A 175 -12.81 4.05 5.59
C LEU A 175 -13.99 3.55 4.75
N ARG A 176 -13.81 3.46 3.42
CA ARG A 176 -14.82 2.91 2.51
C ARG A 176 -15.09 1.44 2.78
N ALA A 177 -14.05 0.64 2.99
CA ALA A 177 -14.17 -0.76 3.34
C ALA A 177 -14.98 -0.95 4.64
N ARG A 178 -14.65 -0.19 5.70
CA ARG A 178 -15.42 -0.21 6.96
C ARG A 178 -16.89 0.18 6.73
N LYS A 179 -17.13 1.23 5.95
CA LYS A 179 -18.50 1.70 5.64
C LYS A 179 -19.29 0.66 4.83
N ALA A 180 -18.60 -0.11 4.00
CA ALA A 180 -19.17 -1.23 3.25
C ALA A 180 -19.32 -2.52 4.08
N GLY A 181 -19.05 -2.47 5.38
CA GLY A 181 -19.21 -3.61 6.29
C GLY A 181 -18.08 -4.64 6.22
N CYS A 182 -16.93 -4.30 5.63
CA CYS A 182 -15.79 -5.22 5.56
C CYS A 182 -15.16 -5.44 6.93
N VAL A 183 -14.78 -6.68 7.21
CA VAL A 183 -14.06 -7.08 8.41
C VAL A 183 -12.57 -6.78 8.23
N ILE A 184 -12.06 -5.83 9.02
CA ILE A 184 -10.65 -5.39 9.00
C ILE A 184 -9.95 -5.93 10.25
N ILE A 185 -8.96 -6.77 10.06
CA ILE A 185 -8.09 -7.26 11.12
C ILE A 185 -6.70 -6.63 11.01
N GLN A 186 -5.95 -6.66 12.11
CA GLN A 186 -4.65 -6.00 12.16
C GLN A 186 -3.56 -6.94 12.66
N ILE A 187 -2.38 -6.86 12.04
CA ILE A 187 -1.18 -7.55 12.49
C ILE A 187 -0.04 -6.56 12.74
N GLY A 188 0.73 -6.79 13.78
CA GLY A 188 1.95 -6.02 14.02
C GLY A 188 3.13 -6.64 13.29
N LEU A 189 3.97 -5.81 12.67
CA LEU A 189 5.15 -6.23 11.93
C LEU A 189 6.35 -5.37 12.29
N ASP A 190 7.54 -5.96 12.18
CA ASP A 190 8.78 -5.21 12.23
C ASP A 190 8.90 -4.33 10.99
N TYR A 191 9.39 -3.12 11.20
CA TYR A 191 9.55 -2.11 10.16
C TYR A 191 11.02 -1.95 9.80
N PHE A 192 11.32 -2.04 8.51
CA PHE A 192 12.63 -1.79 7.97
C PHE A 192 12.65 -0.42 7.27
N PRO A 193 13.36 0.57 7.84
CA PRO A 193 13.42 1.89 7.22
C PRO A 193 14.17 1.84 5.88
N ARG A 194 13.85 2.76 4.98
CA ARG A 194 14.57 2.96 3.72
C ARG A 194 16.06 3.15 3.99
N THR A 195 16.88 2.44 3.23
CA THR A 195 18.35 2.60 3.28
C THR A 195 18.86 3.66 2.31
N ARG A 196 18.04 4.07 1.33
CA ARG A 196 18.36 5.09 0.32
C ARG A 196 17.15 5.97 0.03
N GLY A 197 17.40 7.20 -0.43
CA GLY A 197 16.35 8.17 -0.76
C GLY A 197 15.72 8.85 0.46
N THR A 198 14.85 9.83 0.20
CA THR A 198 14.14 10.61 1.22
C THR A 198 12.65 10.34 1.16
N SER A 199 12.02 10.21 2.34
CA SER A 199 10.56 10.07 2.41
C SER A 199 9.90 11.43 2.14
N THR A 200 8.97 11.46 1.19
CA THR A 200 8.21 12.67 0.84
C THR A 200 6.97 12.88 1.72
N LEU A 201 6.53 11.86 2.48
CA LEU A 201 5.29 11.90 3.27
C LEU A 201 5.25 12.95 4.38
N GLY A 202 6.41 13.38 4.88
CA GLY A 202 6.52 14.41 5.92
C GLY A 202 6.61 15.85 5.39
N SER A 203 6.51 16.08 4.10
CA SER A 203 6.58 17.41 3.54
C SER A 203 5.28 18.20 3.75
N VAL A 204 5.39 19.50 4.01
CA VAL A 204 4.24 20.39 4.23
C VAL A 204 3.20 20.32 3.08
N PRO A 205 3.60 20.31 1.79
CA PRO A 205 2.64 20.19 0.70
C PRO A 205 1.84 18.87 0.73
N VAL A 206 2.46 17.77 1.11
CA VAL A 206 1.77 16.47 1.23
C VAL A 206 0.78 16.48 2.39
N ILE A 207 1.15 17.04 3.55
CA ILE A 207 0.26 17.18 4.70
C ILE A 207 -0.97 18.03 4.34
N LEU A 208 -0.77 19.18 3.69
CA LEU A 208 -1.88 20.03 3.24
C LEU A 208 -2.78 19.32 2.23
N SER A 209 -2.21 18.56 1.30
CA SER A 209 -2.97 17.73 0.36
C SER A 209 -3.85 16.70 1.09
N ILE A 210 -3.30 16.03 2.11
CA ILE A 210 -4.05 15.05 2.92
C ILE A 210 -5.22 15.75 3.65
N LEU A 211 -4.97 16.90 4.29
CA LEU A 211 -6.02 17.64 4.99
C LEU A 211 -7.13 18.12 4.05
N ARG A 212 -6.76 18.59 2.85
CA ARG A 212 -7.71 18.97 1.80
C ARG A 212 -8.55 17.79 1.34
N ASP A 213 -7.92 16.63 1.10
CA ASP A 213 -8.60 15.40 0.71
C ASP A 213 -9.57 14.92 1.80
N MET A 214 -9.16 15.01 3.08
CA MET A 214 -10.01 14.71 4.23
C MET A 214 -11.24 15.61 4.28
N ALA A 215 -11.05 16.93 4.14
CA ALA A 215 -12.14 17.90 4.18
C ALA A 215 -13.12 17.69 3.02
N ALA A 216 -12.62 17.47 1.81
CA ALA A 216 -13.44 17.26 0.61
C ALA A 216 -14.33 16.01 0.72
N ARG A 217 -13.83 14.94 1.39
CA ARG A 217 -14.54 13.66 1.51
C ARG A 217 -15.19 13.42 2.88
N TRP A 218 -15.15 14.42 3.75
CA TRP A 218 -15.68 14.31 5.12
C TRP A 218 -17.10 13.77 5.20
N LYS A 219 -18.00 14.36 4.42
CA LYS A 219 -19.42 13.96 4.44
C LYS A 219 -19.65 12.56 3.89
N GLU A 220 -18.81 12.15 2.95
CA GLU A 220 -18.93 10.86 2.28
C GLU A 220 -18.35 9.71 3.14
N LEU A 221 -17.28 9.95 3.88
CA LEU A 221 -16.53 8.92 4.60
C LEU A 221 -16.88 8.80 6.10
N ARG A 222 -17.64 9.72 6.64
CA ARG A 222 -18.12 9.70 8.02
C ARG A 222 -19.26 8.71 8.29
#